data_2f4085878772771329cd95495801a177
#
_entry.id   2f4085878772771329cd95495801a177
#
_cell.length_a   1.000
_cell.length_b   1.000
_cell.length_c   1.000
_cell.angle_alpha   90.00
_cell.angle_beta   90.00
_cell.angle_gamma   90.00
#
_symmetry.space_group_name_H-M   'P 1'
#
loop_
_entity.id
_entity.type
_entity.pdbx_description
1 polymer ?
#
loop_
_entity_poly.entity_id
_entity_poly.type
_entity_poly.pdbx_seq_one_letter_code
_entity_poly.pdbx_strand_id
1 'polypeptide(L)'
;KTDFGERIPTDVQWFDGSDPLKMHNYYTQIYNGVVFDVLKEYYGEGKACLFARSATAGGQQYPVHWGGDCFSQYESMAETLRGGLSLCLSGFGFFSHDISGFEATSSPDLYKRWVAFGLMSTHSRLHGNSSYRVPWLFDEESCDVLRHFTCLKGKLMPYLFANAVKTHQTGIPMMRAMVMEYADEPATWNLDCQYMLGENLLVAPIFNEQGTALYYVPKGRWTDIQTGKVYEGGAFYETKHDYFSLPLLAKPNSIIAYGKFERDFVYDYARDVEFVIYELEDGKQAECTVYDAEGNAVQHIVADRRDDTIEVTADNKDLPFTVTASNGCMVVVK
;
A
#
# COMPACT_ATOMS: atom_id res chain seq x y z
N LYS A 1 18.82 -7.74 2.15
CA LYS A 1 17.82 -8.73 1.77
C LYS A 1 18.20 -10.09 2.30
N THR A 2 17.29 -10.80 3.00
CA THR A 2 17.42 -12.22 3.36
C THR A 2 16.48 -13.02 2.46
N ASP A 3 17.06 -13.95 1.70
CA ASP A 3 16.30 -14.86 0.85
C ASP A 3 16.24 -16.25 1.50
N PHE A 4 15.21 -17.06 1.19
CA PHE A 4 14.94 -18.32 1.86
C PHE A 4 14.72 -18.16 3.38
N GLY A 5 15.15 -19.15 4.19
CA GLY A 5 14.97 -19.19 5.64
C GLY A 5 13.72 -19.94 6.09
N GLU A 6 12.89 -20.37 5.16
CA GLU A 6 11.80 -21.32 5.35
C GLU A 6 12.25 -22.73 4.93
N ARG A 7 11.41 -23.74 5.20
CA ARG A 7 11.59 -25.15 4.81
C ARG A 7 12.80 -25.83 5.45
N ILE A 8 13.18 -25.43 6.65
CA ILE A 8 14.20 -26.18 7.39
C ILE A 8 13.62 -27.57 7.72
N PRO A 9 14.30 -28.68 7.36
CA PRO A 9 13.80 -30.01 7.65
C PRO A 9 13.59 -30.25 9.16
N THR A 10 12.58 -31.03 9.49
CA THR A 10 12.20 -31.32 10.89
C THR A 10 12.97 -32.52 11.49
N ASP A 11 13.88 -33.09 10.75
CA ASP A 11 14.72 -34.25 11.13
C ASP A 11 16.22 -33.88 11.26
N VAL A 12 16.54 -32.56 11.20
CA VAL A 12 17.92 -32.10 11.38
C VAL A 12 18.36 -32.22 12.84
N GLN A 13 19.65 -32.44 13.03
CA GLN A 13 20.28 -32.38 14.34
C GLN A 13 20.90 -30.99 14.55
N TRP A 14 20.37 -30.24 15.50
CA TRP A 14 20.90 -28.94 15.86
C TRP A 14 22.10 -29.07 16.79
N PHE A 15 23.10 -28.17 16.62
CA PHE A 15 24.34 -28.18 17.38
C PHE A 15 24.11 -28.04 18.89
N ASP A 16 23.13 -27.25 19.29
CA ASP A 16 22.78 -26.98 20.70
C ASP A 16 21.77 -27.98 21.28
N GLY A 17 21.37 -29.01 20.50
CA GLY A 17 20.38 -30.01 20.92
C GLY A 17 18.94 -29.51 20.89
N SER A 18 18.67 -28.36 20.25
CA SER A 18 17.30 -27.84 20.11
C SER A 18 16.38 -28.80 19.40
N ASP A 19 15.09 -28.80 19.79
CA ASP A 19 14.03 -29.59 19.16
C ASP A 19 13.81 -29.16 17.69
N PRO A 20 14.04 -30.04 16.72
CA PRO A 20 13.95 -29.69 15.30
C PRO A 20 12.54 -29.27 14.85
N LEU A 21 11.48 -29.77 15.48
CA LEU A 21 10.10 -29.36 15.19
C LEU A 21 9.84 -27.91 15.59
N LYS A 22 10.37 -27.48 16.73
CA LYS A 22 10.28 -26.08 17.18
C LYS A 22 11.17 -25.17 16.32
N MET A 23 12.37 -25.62 16.01
CA MET A 23 13.34 -24.86 15.22
C MET A 23 12.89 -24.69 13.76
N HIS A 24 12.04 -25.52 13.20
CA HIS A 24 11.49 -25.39 11.86
C HIS A 24 10.93 -23.98 11.60
N ASN A 25 10.15 -23.43 12.52
CA ASN A 25 9.65 -22.04 12.43
C ASN A 25 10.58 -21.02 13.07
N TYR A 26 11.17 -21.34 14.23
CA TYR A 26 11.97 -20.37 14.98
C TYR A 26 13.28 -20.00 14.26
N TYR A 27 13.82 -20.86 13.42
CA TYR A 27 14.99 -20.59 12.60
C TYR A 27 14.83 -19.27 11.81
N THR A 28 13.67 -19.05 11.23
CA THR A 28 13.33 -17.81 10.48
C THR A 28 13.57 -16.55 11.31
N GLN A 29 13.15 -16.58 12.59
CA GLN A 29 13.37 -15.45 13.51
C GLN A 29 14.86 -15.22 13.77
N ILE A 30 15.60 -16.29 14.03
CA ILE A 30 17.05 -16.21 14.27
C ILE A 30 17.78 -15.72 13.01
N TYR A 31 17.48 -16.31 11.85
CA TYR A 31 18.09 -15.97 10.57
C TYR A 31 17.93 -14.49 10.22
N ASN A 32 16.72 -13.99 10.29
CA ASN A 32 16.44 -12.57 10.02
C ASN A 32 17.04 -11.66 11.09
N GLY A 33 17.02 -12.08 12.36
CA GLY A 33 17.62 -11.33 13.47
C GLY A 33 19.12 -11.10 13.31
N VAL A 34 19.87 -12.14 12.99
CA VAL A 34 21.34 -12.03 12.77
C VAL A 34 21.67 -11.02 11.68
N VAL A 35 20.92 -11.04 10.56
CA VAL A 35 21.16 -10.08 9.46
C VAL A 35 20.72 -8.67 9.84
N PHE A 36 19.61 -8.55 10.56
CA PHE A 36 19.12 -7.25 11.03
C PHE A 36 20.09 -6.58 12.01
N ASP A 37 20.68 -7.36 12.93
CA ASP A 37 21.68 -6.86 13.88
C ASP A 37 22.94 -6.37 13.16
N VAL A 38 23.43 -7.10 12.14
CA VAL A 38 24.55 -6.64 11.29
C VAL A 38 24.20 -5.32 10.57
N LEU A 39 22.97 -5.18 10.08
CA LEU A 39 22.54 -3.93 9.45
C LEU A 39 22.48 -2.77 10.46
N LYS A 40 22.05 -3.04 11.70
CA LYS A 40 22.06 -2.05 12.79
C LYS A 40 23.48 -1.62 13.16
N GLU A 41 24.42 -2.56 13.25
CA GLU A 41 25.83 -2.24 13.50
C GLU A 41 26.43 -1.35 12.39
N TYR A 42 26.05 -1.58 11.12
CA TYR A 42 26.62 -0.85 9.99
C TYR A 42 25.94 0.51 9.75
N TYR A 43 24.61 0.57 9.77
CA TYR A 43 23.85 1.79 9.44
C TYR A 43 23.43 2.63 10.64
N GLY A 44 23.48 2.05 11.83
CA GLY A 44 23.01 2.66 13.07
C GLY A 44 21.56 2.26 13.43
N GLU A 45 21.26 2.42 14.71
CA GLU A 45 19.92 2.15 15.26
C GLU A 45 18.87 3.03 14.55
N GLY A 46 17.72 2.45 14.21
CA GLY A 46 16.64 3.13 13.48
C GLY A 46 16.85 3.33 11.98
N LYS A 47 18.04 2.96 11.43
CA LYS A 47 18.35 3.08 9.99
C LYS A 47 18.48 1.74 9.27
N ALA A 48 18.44 0.63 10.00
CA ALA A 48 18.50 -0.70 9.44
C ALA A 48 17.19 -1.05 8.74
N CYS A 49 17.27 -1.44 7.47
CA CYS A 49 16.12 -1.92 6.72
C CYS A 49 16.39 -3.34 6.23
N LEU A 50 15.79 -4.33 6.88
CA LEU A 50 15.79 -5.71 6.42
C LEU A 50 14.61 -5.92 5.46
N PHE A 51 14.90 -6.51 4.31
CA PHE A 51 13.92 -7.00 3.34
C PHE A 51 13.96 -8.53 3.37
N ALA A 52 12.97 -9.14 4.04
CA ALA A 52 12.97 -10.57 4.37
C ALA A 52 11.93 -11.36 3.58
N ARG A 53 12.26 -12.63 3.24
CA ARG A 53 11.33 -13.56 2.61
C ARG A 53 10.56 -14.37 3.65
N SER A 54 11.25 -15.12 4.47
CA SER A 54 10.63 -15.96 5.49
C SER A 54 10.08 -15.14 6.66
N ALA A 55 8.97 -15.60 7.20
CA ALA A 55 8.25 -14.93 8.28
C ALA A 55 7.76 -15.93 9.32
N THR A 56 7.78 -15.53 10.58
CA THR A 56 7.19 -16.24 11.71
C THR A 56 6.82 -15.24 12.80
N ALA A 57 6.16 -15.70 13.87
CA ALA A 57 5.86 -14.86 15.03
C ALA A 57 7.13 -14.22 15.60
N GLY A 58 7.10 -12.90 15.81
CA GLY A 58 8.27 -12.08 16.16
C GLY A 58 8.94 -11.40 14.97
N GLY A 59 8.70 -11.85 13.74
CA GLY A 59 9.21 -11.23 12.52
C GLY A 59 8.59 -9.87 12.19
N GLN A 60 7.49 -9.50 12.85
CA GLN A 60 6.82 -8.19 12.71
C GLN A 60 7.74 -7.01 13.03
N GLN A 61 8.77 -7.23 13.83
CA GLN A 61 9.78 -6.22 14.15
C GLN A 61 10.70 -5.86 12.97
N TYR A 62 10.76 -6.69 11.93
CA TYR A 62 11.58 -6.42 10.76
C TYR A 62 10.80 -5.61 9.72
N PRO A 63 11.43 -4.61 9.08
CA PRO A 63 10.70 -3.58 8.34
C PRO A 63 9.83 -4.09 7.20
N VAL A 64 10.36 -4.93 6.31
CA VAL A 64 9.67 -5.29 5.07
C VAL A 64 9.79 -6.78 4.77
N HIS A 65 8.69 -7.39 4.35
CA HIS A 65 8.64 -8.75 3.83
C HIS A 65 8.09 -8.79 2.40
N TRP A 66 8.48 -9.81 1.62
CA TRP A 66 7.89 -10.05 0.30
C TRP A 66 7.44 -11.51 0.14
N GLY A 67 6.56 -11.74 -0.84
CA GLY A 67 5.89 -13.02 -1.05
C GLY A 67 6.71 -14.14 -1.67
N GLY A 68 8.01 -13.91 -1.97
CA GLY A 68 8.86 -14.93 -2.60
C GLY A 68 8.66 -15.02 -4.13
N ASP A 69 8.95 -16.19 -4.69
CA ASP A 69 9.09 -16.44 -6.12
C ASP A 69 7.75 -16.85 -6.75
N CYS A 70 6.92 -15.86 -7.07
CA CYS A 70 5.63 -16.08 -7.73
C CYS A 70 5.78 -16.29 -9.26
N PHE A 71 4.88 -17.06 -9.87
CA PHE A 71 4.85 -17.22 -11.32
C PHE A 71 4.28 -15.98 -12.03
N SER A 72 4.75 -15.75 -13.26
CA SER A 72 4.25 -14.69 -14.14
C SER A 72 2.91 -15.08 -14.78
N GLN A 73 1.84 -15.10 -13.97
CA GLN A 73 0.46 -15.44 -14.38
C GLN A 73 -0.56 -14.78 -13.43
N TYR A 74 -1.80 -14.61 -13.89
CA TYR A 74 -2.85 -13.92 -13.14
C TYR A 74 -3.23 -14.60 -11.83
N GLU A 75 -3.27 -15.93 -11.81
CA GLU A 75 -3.55 -16.72 -10.61
C GLU A 75 -2.54 -16.41 -9.52
N SER A 76 -1.25 -16.43 -9.85
CA SER A 76 -0.18 -16.11 -8.89
C SER A 76 -0.16 -14.65 -8.47
N MET A 77 -0.57 -13.72 -9.35
CA MET A 77 -0.77 -12.31 -9.00
C MET A 77 -1.86 -12.17 -7.92
N ALA A 78 -2.99 -12.89 -8.06
CA ALA A 78 -4.06 -12.89 -7.07
C ALA A 78 -3.64 -13.58 -5.76
N GLU A 79 -2.94 -14.71 -5.84
CA GLU A 79 -2.39 -15.43 -4.68
C GLU A 79 -1.36 -14.58 -3.92
N THR A 80 -0.56 -13.78 -4.63
CA THR A 80 0.36 -12.82 -4.03
C THR A 80 -0.36 -11.80 -3.16
N LEU A 81 -1.51 -11.27 -3.63
CA LEU A 81 -2.34 -10.39 -2.81
C LEU A 81 -2.92 -11.13 -1.59
N ARG A 82 -3.50 -12.32 -1.78
CA ARG A 82 -4.08 -13.13 -0.69
C ARG A 82 -3.06 -13.44 0.39
N GLY A 83 -1.87 -13.88 -0.03
CA GLY A 83 -0.74 -14.14 0.89
C GLY A 83 -0.29 -12.89 1.62
N GLY A 84 -0.18 -11.76 0.91
CA GLY A 84 0.16 -10.47 1.49
C GLY A 84 -0.86 -9.99 2.52
N LEU A 85 -2.15 -10.10 2.24
CA LEU A 85 -3.22 -9.73 3.18
C LEU A 85 -3.22 -10.64 4.42
N SER A 86 -2.98 -11.94 4.25
CA SER A 86 -2.84 -12.90 5.36
C SER A 86 -1.65 -12.55 6.26
N LEU A 87 -0.51 -12.19 5.65
CA LEU A 87 0.67 -11.72 6.37
C LEU A 87 0.39 -10.45 7.14
N CYS A 88 -0.25 -9.45 6.51
CA CYS A 88 -0.62 -8.19 7.14
C CYS A 88 -1.61 -8.40 8.30
N LEU A 89 -2.60 -9.29 8.17
CA LEU A 89 -3.51 -9.67 9.26
C LEU A 89 -2.77 -10.31 10.46
N SER A 90 -1.58 -10.85 10.22
CA SER A 90 -0.70 -11.37 11.28
C SER A 90 0.21 -10.30 11.89
N GLY A 91 0.00 -9.01 11.57
CA GLY A 91 0.70 -7.87 12.17
C GLY A 91 2.00 -7.46 11.46
N PHE A 92 2.24 -7.92 10.23
CA PHE A 92 3.35 -7.44 9.41
C PHE A 92 2.97 -6.13 8.74
N GLY A 93 3.68 -5.05 9.06
CA GLY A 93 3.31 -3.69 8.68
C GLY A 93 3.40 -3.39 7.19
N PHE A 94 4.38 -4.00 6.51
CA PHE A 94 4.71 -3.71 5.11
C PHE A 94 4.91 -5.00 4.32
N PHE A 95 4.34 -5.04 3.14
CA PHE A 95 4.43 -6.19 2.22
C PHE A 95 4.86 -5.74 0.83
N SER A 96 5.75 -6.50 0.22
CA SER A 96 6.23 -6.31 -1.14
C SER A 96 6.04 -7.60 -1.97
N HIS A 97 6.14 -7.46 -3.27
CA HIS A 97 6.13 -8.59 -4.19
C HIS A 97 6.89 -8.24 -5.48
N ASP A 98 7.20 -9.26 -6.27
CA ASP A 98 7.89 -9.09 -7.53
C ASP A 98 6.91 -8.74 -8.63
N ILE A 99 6.89 -7.46 -9.02
CA ILE A 99 5.99 -6.95 -10.07
C ILE A 99 6.26 -7.70 -11.36
N SER A 100 5.20 -8.23 -11.98
CA SER A 100 5.21 -9.07 -13.19
C SER A 100 5.59 -10.54 -12.93
N GLY A 101 5.71 -10.96 -11.66
CA GLY A 101 6.09 -12.32 -11.29
C GLY A 101 7.59 -12.56 -11.35
N PHE A 102 8.10 -13.45 -10.51
CA PHE A 102 9.52 -13.81 -10.47
C PHE A 102 9.86 -14.90 -11.49
N GLU A 103 9.11 -16.02 -11.47
CA GLU A 103 9.33 -17.16 -12.36
C GLU A 103 8.74 -16.94 -13.75
N ALA A 104 9.45 -17.38 -14.78
CA ALA A 104 9.12 -17.19 -16.18
C ALA A 104 9.11 -15.72 -16.64
N THR A 105 8.53 -15.42 -17.77
CA THR A 105 8.37 -14.07 -18.33
C THR A 105 6.90 -13.81 -18.62
N SER A 106 6.37 -12.70 -18.11
CA SER A 106 4.99 -12.32 -18.35
C SER A 106 4.73 -11.82 -19.76
N SER A 107 3.46 -11.88 -20.19
CA SER A 107 2.99 -11.12 -21.34
C SER A 107 3.00 -9.61 -21.04
N PRO A 108 3.03 -8.74 -22.08
CA PRO A 108 2.87 -7.30 -21.88
C PRO A 108 1.56 -6.91 -21.18
N ASP A 109 0.48 -7.66 -21.43
CA ASP A 109 -0.81 -7.49 -20.76
C ASP A 109 -0.69 -7.69 -19.24
N LEU A 110 -0.21 -8.85 -18.80
CA LEU A 110 -0.01 -9.17 -17.39
C LEU A 110 0.97 -8.18 -16.72
N TYR A 111 2.05 -7.81 -17.42
CA TYR A 111 3.00 -6.82 -16.93
C TYR A 111 2.30 -5.51 -16.54
N LYS A 112 1.50 -4.94 -17.44
CA LYS A 112 0.79 -3.68 -17.22
C LYS A 112 -0.21 -3.77 -16.05
N ARG A 113 -0.97 -4.87 -15.96
CA ARG A 113 -1.90 -5.11 -14.83
C ARG A 113 -1.17 -5.24 -13.49
N TRP A 114 -0.04 -5.96 -13.48
CA TRP A 114 0.75 -6.15 -12.26
C TRP A 114 1.48 -4.87 -11.84
N VAL A 115 1.90 -4.04 -12.80
CA VAL A 115 2.44 -2.70 -12.51
C VAL A 115 1.44 -1.86 -11.75
N ALA A 116 0.18 -1.79 -12.19
CA ALA A 116 -0.86 -1.04 -11.50
C ALA A 116 -1.04 -1.51 -10.06
N PHE A 117 -1.15 -2.81 -9.82
CA PHE A 117 -1.21 -3.41 -8.48
C PHE A 117 0.06 -3.12 -7.66
N GLY A 118 1.22 -3.36 -8.24
CA GLY A 118 2.49 -3.24 -7.51
C GLY A 118 2.84 -1.82 -7.12
N LEU A 119 2.44 -0.81 -7.92
CA LEU A 119 2.63 0.60 -7.56
C LEU A 119 1.60 1.07 -6.53
N MET A 120 0.39 0.49 -6.50
CA MET A 120 -0.63 0.77 -5.48
C MET A 120 -0.52 -0.17 -4.27
N SER A 121 0.66 -0.64 -3.95
CA SER A 121 1.01 -1.40 -2.75
C SER A 121 2.06 -0.65 -1.91
N THR A 122 2.47 -1.21 -0.76
CA THR A 122 3.38 -0.52 0.16
C THR A 122 4.77 -0.30 -0.45
N HIS A 123 5.40 -1.37 -0.96
CA HIS A 123 6.72 -1.34 -1.57
C HIS A 123 6.66 -1.91 -2.98
N SER A 124 7.35 -1.27 -3.92
CA SER A 124 7.29 -1.61 -5.34
C SER A 124 8.67 -2.00 -5.85
N ARG A 125 8.77 -3.15 -6.53
CA ARG A 125 10.00 -3.68 -7.07
C ARG A 125 9.76 -4.38 -8.40
N LEU A 126 10.51 -3.98 -9.42
CA LEU A 126 10.59 -4.71 -10.69
C LEU A 126 11.66 -5.79 -10.56
N HIS A 127 11.27 -7.07 -10.50
CA HIS A 127 12.19 -8.17 -10.29
C HIS A 127 11.68 -9.48 -10.91
N GLY A 128 12.60 -10.28 -11.45
CA GLY A 128 12.32 -11.59 -12.02
C GLY A 128 13.61 -12.34 -12.34
N ASN A 129 13.54 -13.68 -12.48
CA ASN A 129 14.70 -14.53 -12.73
C ASN A 129 15.04 -14.68 -14.22
N SER A 130 14.03 -14.91 -15.07
CA SER A 130 14.21 -15.30 -16.48
C SER A 130 14.42 -14.14 -17.43
N SER A 131 13.99 -12.93 -17.05
CA SER A 131 14.15 -11.71 -17.82
C SER A 131 14.13 -10.48 -16.93
N TYR A 132 14.74 -9.39 -17.40
CA TYR A 132 14.58 -8.09 -16.75
C TYR A 132 13.14 -7.61 -16.85
N ARG A 133 12.60 -7.03 -15.75
CA ARG A 133 11.24 -6.47 -15.69
C ARG A 133 11.19 -4.99 -16.06
N VAL A 134 12.15 -4.53 -16.88
CA VAL A 134 12.16 -3.14 -17.39
C VAL A 134 11.12 -2.99 -18.49
N PRO A 135 10.32 -1.91 -18.49
CA PRO A 135 9.10 -1.81 -19.31
C PRO A 135 9.36 -1.85 -20.81
N TRP A 136 10.48 -1.30 -21.27
CA TRP A 136 10.84 -1.27 -22.70
C TRP A 136 11.18 -2.65 -23.31
N LEU A 137 11.29 -3.70 -22.51
CA LEU A 137 11.42 -5.07 -23.00
C LEU A 137 10.05 -5.72 -23.28
N PHE A 138 8.96 -5.09 -22.90
CA PHE A 138 7.60 -5.56 -23.17
C PHE A 138 6.99 -4.83 -24.35
N ASP A 139 6.69 -3.55 -24.23
CA ASP A 139 6.21 -2.64 -25.29
C ASP A 139 6.27 -1.17 -24.84
N GLU A 140 5.98 -0.23 -25.77
CA GLU A 140 5.95 1.21 -25.45
C GLU A 140 4.84 1.56 -24.46
N GLU A 141 3.66 0.93 -24.58
CA GLU A 141 2.55 1.15 -23.66
C GLU A 141 2.92 0.74 -22.22
N SER A 142 3.73 -0.31 -22.05
CA SER A 142 4.27 -0.71 -20.74
C SER A 142 5.12 0.38 -20.10
N CYS A 143 5.90 1.13 -20.91
CA CYS A 143 6.64 2.29 -20.41
C CYS A 143 5.71 3.40 -19.91
N ASP A 144 4.64 3.67 -20.65
CA ASP A 144 3.67 4.70 -20.31
C ASP A 144 2.84 4.33 -19.09
N VAL A 145 2.41 3.07 -18.98
CA VAL A 145 1.68 2.55 -17.81
C VAL A 145 2.55 2.61 -16.55
N LEU A 146 3.80 2.15 -16.62
CA LEU A 146 4.72 2.25 -15.49
C LEU A 146 4.95 3.70 -15.08
N ARG A 147 5.16 4.62 -16.03
CA ARG A 147 5.31 6.06 -15.75
C ARG A 147 4.07 6.62 -15.08
N HIS A 148 2.87 6.30 -15.59
CA HIS A 148 1.60 6.76 -15.05
C HIS A 148 1.44 6.39 -13.57
N PHE A 149 1.58 5.11 -13.23
CA PHE A 149 1.42 4.67 -11.83
C PHE A 149 2.58 5.10 -10.94
N THR A 150 3.80 5.22 -11.47
CA THR A 150 4.94 5.79 -10.74
C THR A 150 4.66 7.25 -10.36
N CYS A 151 4.18 8.06 -11.30
CA CYS A 151 3.78 9.45 -11.02
C CYS A 151 2.63 9.53 -10.01
N LEU A 152 1.62 8.66 -10.14
CA LEU A 152 0.51 8.60 -9.19
C LEU A 152 0.99 8.24 -7.78
N LYS A 153 1.82 7.19 -7.65
CA LYS A 153 2.43 6.82 -6.38
C LYS A 153 3.28 7.96 -5.81
N GLY A 154 4.09 8.60 -6.66
CA GLY A 154 4.92 9.75 -6.26
C GLY A 154 4.09 10.90 -5.68
N LYS A 155 2.95 11.22 -6.28
CA LYS A 155 2.00 12.21 -5.74
C LYS A 155 1.36 11.77 -4.42
N LEU A 156 1.10 10.47 -4.25
CA LEU A 156 0.51 9.92 -3.03
C LEU A 156 1.53 9.76 -1.89
N MET A 157 2.81 10.05 -2.08
CA MET A 157 3.83 9.80 -1.04
C MET A 157 3.55 10.48 0.30
N PRO A 158 3.03 11.73 0.41
CA PRO A 158 2.68 12.30 1.71
C PRO A 158 1.63 11.46 2.45
N TYR A 159 0.61 10.98 1.75
CA TYR A 159 -0.40 10.07 2.30
C TYR A 159 0.19 8.72 2.69
N LEU A 160 0.98 8.11 1.81
CA LEU A 160 1.60 6.79 2.06
C LEU A 160 2.60 6.86 3.22
N PHE A 161 3.41 7.92 3.28
CA PHE A 161 4.38 8.11 4.34
C PHE A 161 3.71 8.34 5.70
N ALA A 162 2.64 9.14 5.75
CA ALA A 162 1.84 9.32 6.96
C ALA A 162 1.27 7.98 7.49
N ASN A 163 0.76 7.12 6.58
CA ASN A 163 0.31 5.78 6.95
C ASN A 163 1.47 4.87 7.39
N ALA A 164 2.67 5.02 6.80
CA ALA A 164 3.85 4.27 7.23
C ALA A 164 4.29 4.67 8.65
N VAL A 165 4.30 5.96 8.97
CA VAL A 165 4.56 6.45 10.34
C VAL A 165 3.53 5.87 11.32
N LYS A 166 2.25 5.89 10.95
CA LYS A 166 1.17 5.32 11.77
C LYS A 166 1.33 3.81 11.96
N THR A 167 1.71 3.09 10.90
CA THR A 167 2.02 1.65 10.97
C THR A 167 3.17 1.37 11.94
N HIS A 168 4.25 2.16 11.88
CA HIS A 168 5.36 2.05 12.80
C HIS A 168 4.94 2.29 14.27
N GLN A 169 4.08 3.26 14.51
CA GLN A 169 3.63 3.62 15.87
C GLN A 169 2.62 2.63 16.46
N THR A 170 1.76 2.04 15.62
CA THR A 170 0.60 1.27 16.10
C THR A 170 0.68 -0.23 15.80
N GLY A 171 1.52 -0.63 14.83
CA GLY A 171 1.55 -2.00 14.31
C GLY A 171 0.40 -2.33 13.34
N ILE A 172 -0.51 -1.39 13.08
CA ILE A 172 -1.59 -1.58 12.09
C ILE A 172 -0.99 -1.52 10.68
N PRO A 173 -1.16 -2.56 9.83
CA PRO A 173 -0.49 -2.63 8.54
C PRO A 173 -0.98 -1.57 7.55
N MET A 174 -0.14 -1.24 6.56
CA MET A 174 -0.52 -0.35 5.48
C MET A 174 -1.49 -0.99 4.48
N MET A 175 -1.30 -2.29 4.14
CA MET A 175 -2.26 -3.04 3.33
C MET A 175 -3.21 -3.77 4.27
N ARG A 176 -4.49 -3.40 4.26
CA ARG A 176 -5.48 -3.88 5.21
C ARG A 176 -6.54 -4.69 4.51
N ALA A 177 -6.74 -5.94 4.92
CA ALA A 177 -7.87 -6.73 4.46
C ALA A 177 -9.18 -6.01 4.79
N MET A 178 -10.17 -6.10 3.91
CA MET A 178 -11.45 -5.39 4.07
C MET A 178 -12.14 -5.72 5.40
N VAL A 179 -12.05 -6.97 5.86
CA VAL A 179 -12.60 -7.42 7.15
C VAL A 179 -11.96 -6.69 8.35
N MET A 180 -10.73 -6.22 8.23
CA MET A 180 -10.04 -5.49 9.30
C MET A 180 -10.66 -4.11 9.54
N GLU A 181 -11.11 -3.44 8.48
CA GLU A 181 -11.67 -2.09 8.53
C GLU A 181 -13.20 -2.07 8.61
N TYR A 182 -13.87 -3.12 8.10
CA TYR A 182 -15.33 -3.18 7.95
C TYR A 182 -15.89 -4.50 8.48
N ALA A 183 -15.46 -4.93 9.68
CA ALA A 183 -15.89 -6.20 10.29
C ALA A 183 -17.41 -6.31 10.49
N ASP A 184 -18.09 -5.19 10.66
CA ASP A 184 -19.54 -5.12 10.83
C ASP A 184 -20.32 -5.26 9.51
N GLU A 185 -19.64 -5.29 8.37
CA GLU A 185 -20.23 -5.52 7.05
C GLU A 185 -19.92 -6.95 6.57
N PRO A 186 -20.84 -7.94 6.68
CA PRO A 186 -20.56 -9.33 6.34
C PRO A 186 -20.05 -9.56 4.90
N ALA A 187 -20.41 -8.67 3.97
CA ALA A 187 -19.91 -8.71 2.59
C ALA A 187 -18.37 -8.58 2.50
N THR A 188 -17.72 -8.02 3.52
CA THR A 188 -16.26 -7.79 3.52
C THR A 188 -15.44 -8.95 4.04
N TRP A 189 -16.05 -9.96 4.67
CA TRP A 189 -15.34 -11.00 5.40
C TRP A 189 -14.47 -11.90 4.53
N ASN A 190 -14.87 -12.10 3.27
CA ASN A 190 -14.18 -12.99 2.33
C ASN A 190 -13.65 -12.24 1.09
N LEU A 191 -13.44 -10.94 1.17
CA LEU A 191 -12.88 -10.16 0.07
C LEU A 191 -11.36 -10.28 0.07
N ASP A 192 -10.83 -11.08 -0.84
CA ASP A 192 -9.41 -11.43 -0.93
C ASP A 192 -8.69 -10.82 -2.16
N CYS A 193 -9.45 -10.10 -3.02
CA CYS A 193 -8.93 -9.46 -4.24
C CYS A 193 -9.03 -7.93 -4.20
N GLN A 194 -9.25 -7.36 -3.03
CA GLN A 194 -9.26 -5.92 -2.77
C GLN A 194 -8.79 -5.64 -1.35
N TYR A 195 -8.33 -4.41 -1.09
CA TYR A 195 -7.79 -4.01 0.21
C TYR A 195 -7.89 -2.51 0.42
N MET A 196 -7.71 -2.06 1.66
CA MET A 196 -7.41 -0.67 1.96
C MET A 196 -5.89 -0.45 1.94
N LEU A 197 -5.43 0.52 1.16
CA LEU A 197 -4.05 1.03 1.21
C LEU A 197 -4.04 2.24 2.16
N GLY A 198 -3.53 2.04 3.35
CA GLY A 198 -3.71 2.96 4.47
C GLY A 198 -5.17 3.01 4.91
N GLU A 199 -5.58 4.12 5.50
CA GLU A 199 -6.90 4.28 6.12
C GLU A 199 -8.00 4.67 5.14
N ASN A 200 -7.63 5.34 4.03
CA ASN A 200 -8.59 6.11 3.24
C ASN A 200 -8.66 5.72 1.76
N LEU A 201 -7.87 4.74 1.29
CA LEU A 201 -7.80 4.42 -0.12
C LEU A 201 -8.10 2.95 -0.38
N LEU A 202 -9.26 2.63 -0.98
CA LEU A 202 -9.61 1.29 -1.43
C LEU A 202 -8.95 1.01 -2.78
N VAL A 203 -8.31 -0.15 -2.90
CA VAL A 203 -7.66 -0.64 -4.12
C VAL A 203 -8.23 -2.00 -4.50
N ALA A 204 -8.68 -2.16 -5.74
CA ALA A 204 -9.09 -3.45 -6.28
C ALA A 204 -8.32 -3.75 -7.59
N PRO A 205 -7.19 -4.48 -7.53
CA PRO A 205 -6.41 -4.82 -8.71
C PRO A 205 -7.17 -5.70 -9.68
N ILE A 206 -6.73 -5.72 -10.94
CA ILE A 206 -7.37 -6.45 -12.02
C ILE A 206 -6.59 -7.72 -12.30
N PHE A 207 -7.21 -8.89 -12.11
CA PHE A 207 -6.58 -10.21 -12.20
C PHE A 207 -7.02 -11.00 -13.44
N ASN A 208 -7.29 -10.32 -14.56
CA ASN A 208 -7.69 -10.95 -15.82
C ASN A 208 -7.33 -10.09 -17.05
N GLU A 209 -7.21 -10.75 -18.20
CA GLU A 209 -6.94 -10.12 -19.49
C GLU A 209 -8.07 -9.20 -19.97
N GLN A 210 -9.31 -9.48 -19.55
CA GLN A 210 -10.50 -8.72 -19.98
C GLN A 210 -10.52 -7.30 -19.40
N GLY A 211 -9.70 -7.03 -18.38
CA GLY A 211 -9.66 -5.74 -17.72
C GLY A 211 -10.86 -5.48 -16.80
N THR A 212 -11.51 -6.55 -16.32
CA THR A 212 -12.71 -6.46 -15.48
C THR A 212 -12.34 -6.62 -14.02
N ALA A 213 -12.82 -5.71 -13.17
CA ALA A 213 -12.72 -5.79 -11.71
C ALA A 213 -14.12 -5.96 -11.12
N LEU A 214 -14.30 -6.97 -10.25
CA LEU A 214 -15.46 -7.13 -9.37
C LEU A 214 -15.01 -6.81 -7.95
N TYR A 215 -15.63 -5.83 -7.32
CA TYR A 215 -15.25 -5.36 -5.98
C TYR A 215 -16.45 -4.85 -5.19
N TYR A 216 -16.35 -4.88 -3.88
CA TYR A 216 -17.35 -4.35 -2.96
C TYR A 216 -16.93 -2.94 -2.52
N VAL A 217 -17.86 -2.01 -2.57
CA VAL A 217 -17.70 -0.65 -2.02
C VAL A 217 -18.42 -0.61 -0.69
N PRO A 218 -17.73 -0.40 0.45
CA PRO A 218 -18.38 -0.29 1.76
C PRO A 218 -19.34 0.90 1.84
N LYS A 219 -20.25 0.89 2.83
CA LYS A 219 -21.24 1.97 3.00
C LYS A 219 -20.63 3.36 2.96
N GLY A 220 -21.37 4.33 2.41
CA GLY A 220 -20.97 5.71 2.20
C GLY A 220 -20.76 6.05 0.74
N ARG A 221 -20.39 7.29 0.47
CA ARG A 221 -20.12 7.80 -0.89
C ARG A 221 -18.61 7.80 -1.13
N TRP A 222 -18.15 6.95 -2.04
CA TRP A 222 -16.73 6.79 -2.37
C TRP A 222 -16.40 7.46 -3.68
N THR A 223 -15.29 8.16 -3.77
CA THR A 223 -14.86 8.84 -4.98
C THR A 223 -13.64 8.16 -5.59
N ASP A 224 -13.74 7.74 -6.85
CA ASP A 224 -12.57 7.30 -7.62
C ASP A 224 -11.61 8.48 -7.82
N ILE A 225 -10.39 8.37 -7.30
CA ILE A 225 -9.42 9.47 -7.33
C ILE A 225 -8.83 9.74 -8.71
N GLN A 226 -8.94 8.80 -9.65
CA GLN A 226 -8.45 8.95 -11.01
C GLN A 226 -9.47 9.64 -11.93
N THR A 227 -10.77 9.45 -11.67
CA THR A 227 -11.85 9.92 -12.56
C THR A 227 -12.79 10.95 -11.92
N GLY A 228 -12.79 11.05 -10.60
CA GLY A 228 -13.77 11.84 -9.83
C GLY A 228 -15.17 11.22 -9.77
N LYS A 229 -15.36 10.00 -10.31
CA LYS A 229 -16.65 9.32 -10.27
C LYS A 229 -16.99 8.89 -8.85
N VAL A 230 -18.24 9.19 -8.43
CA VAL A 230 -18.76 8.80 -7.12
C VAL A 230 -19.52 7.47 -7.20
N TYR A 231 -19.29 6.61 -6.21
CA TYR A 231 -19.93 5.32 -6.03
C TYR A 231 -20.74 5.31 -4.73
N GLU A 232 -22.00 4.92 -4.80
CA GLU A 232 -22.83 4.71 -3.62
C GLU A 232 -22.49 3.35 -3.01
N GLY A 233 -22.00 3.34 -1.78
CA GLY A 233 -21.49 2.13 -1.12
C GLY A 233 -22.60 1.20 -0.59
N GLY A 234 -22.17 0.07 -0.01
CA GLY A 234 -23.01 -1.03 0.40
C GLY A 234 -23.35 -1.99 -0.75
N ALA A 235 -22.59 -1.97 -1.85
CA ALA A 235 -22.88 -2.74 -3.07
C ALA A 235 -21.61 -3.28 -3.75
N PHE A 236 -21.77 -4.34 -4.54
CA PHE A 236 -20.78 -4.81 -5.48
C PHE A 236 -20.85 -4.04 -6.79
N TYR A 237 -19.70 -3.78 -7.37
CA TYR A 237 -19.55 -3.17 -8.67
C TYR A 237 -18.69 -4.04 -9.58
N GLU A 238 -19.10 -4.14 -10.84
CA GLU A 238 -18.28 -4.69 -11.90
C GLU A 238 -17.93 -3.56 -12.86
N THR A 239 -16.63 -3.30 -13.04
CA THR A 239 -16.14 -2.21 -13.89
C THR A 239 -15.06 -2.71 -14.85
N LYS A 240 -14.99 -2.08 -16.02
CA LYS A 240 -13.99 -2.38 -17.03
C LYS A 240 -12.97 -1.25 -17.12
N HIS A 241 -11.71 -1.61 -17.16
CA HIS A 241 -10.57 -0.71 -17.12
C HIS A 241 -9.59 -0.97 -18.27
N ASP A 242 -8.98 0.08 -18.78
CA ASP A 242 -7.77 0.01 -19.58
C ASP A 242 -6.54 -0.28 -18.70
N TYR A 243 -5.33 -0.17 -19.27
CA TYR A 243 -4.11 -0.40 -18.48
C TYR A 243 -3.71 0.79 -17.59
N PHE A 244 -4.31 1.98 -17.78
CA PHE A 244 -4.01 3.19 -17.03
C PHE A 244 -4.93 3.39 -15.83
N SER A 245 -5.85 2.46 -15.59
CA SER A 245 -6.83 2.57 -14.51
C SER A 245 -7.06 1.25 -13.78
N LEU A 246 -7.44 1.35 -12.51
CA LEU A 246 -8.00 0.31 -11.66
C LEU A 246 -8.96 0.98 -10.66
N PRO A 247 -9.88 0.24 -10.02
CA PRO A 247 -10.66 0.82 -8.94
C PRO A 247 -9.75 1.32 -7.82
N LEU A 248 -9.77 2.64 -7.60
CA LEU A 248 -8.95 3.35 -6.63
C LEU A 248 -9.79 4.44 -5.97
N LEU A 249 -10.46 4.07 -4.86
CA LEU A 249 -11.53 4.87 -4.29
C LEU A 249 -11.13 5.51 -2.97
N ALA A 250 -11.29 6.82 -2.86
CA ALA A 250 -11.16 7.55 -1.61
C ALA A 250 -12.38 7.33 -0.72
N LYS A 251 -12.11 7.04 0.55
CA LYS A 251 -13.12 6.85 1.59
C LYS A 251 -13.88 8.16 1.87
N PRO A 252 -15.20 8.11 2.09
CA PRO A 252 -15.94 9.30 2.55
C PRO A 252 -15.42 9.80 3.91
N ASN A 253 -15.62 11.09 4.15
CA ASN A 253 -15.17 11.77 5.38
C ASN A 253 -13.66 11.63 5.62
N SER A 254 -12.86 11.76 4.56
CA SER A 254 -11.41 11.62 4.62
C SER A 254 -10.70 12.76 3.89
N ILE A 255 -9.42 12.93 4.22
CA ILE A 255 -8.49 13.82 3.52
C ILE A 255 -7.34 12.98 3.00
N ILE A 256 -7.01 13.13 1.72
CA ILE A 256 -5.80 12.56 1.12
C ILE A 256 -4.83 13.68 0.79
N ALA A 257 -3.59 13.55 1.26
CA ALA A 257 -2.51 14.49 0.99
C ALA A 257 -1.76 14.06 -0.28
N TYR A 258 -1.67 14.97 -1.26
CA TYR A 258 -0.91 14.80 -2.49
C TYR A 258 0.30 15.70 -2.50
N GLY A 259 1.46 15.14 -2.82
CA GLY A 259 2.70 15.89 -2.91
C GLY A 259 2.97 16.42 -4.31
N LYS A 260 3.85 17.40 -4.39
CA LYS A 260 4.35 17.98 -5.63
C LYS A 260 5.46 17.10 -6.21
N PHE A 261 5.07 15.91 -6.69
CA PHE A 261 5.99 14.98 -7.33
C PHE A 261 6.34 15.44 -8.75
N GLU A 262 7.62 15.64 -9.01
CA GLU A 262 8.12 16.00 -10.35
C GLU A 262 8.88 14.84 -10.99
N ARG A 263 9.87 14.28 -10.31
CA ARG A 263 10.78 13.29 -10.89
C ARG A 263 11.37 12.30 -9.89
N ASP A 264 11.62 12.73 -8.65
CA ASP A 264 12.30 11.97 -7.62
C ASP A 264 11.35 11.69 -6.45
N PHE A 265 11.42 10.47 -5.88
CA PHE A 265 10.67 10.11 -4.68
C PHE A 265 11.25 10.73 -3.41
N VAL A 266 12.49 11.22 -3.45
CA VAL A 266 13.12 11.95 -2.35
C VAL A 266 12.80 13.44 -2.50
N TYR A 267 11.70 13.87 -1.92
CA TYR A 267 11.28 15.27 -1.85
C TYR A 267 10.62 15.56 -0.50
N ASP A 268 10.38 16.80 -0.18
CA ASP A 268 9.71 17.21 1.07
C ASP A 268 8.21 16.88 0.99
N TYR A 269 7.78 15.85 1.74
CA TYR A 269 6.38 15.39 1.75
C TYR A 269 5.42 16.32 2.50
N ALA A 270 5.92 17.34 3.18
CA ALA A 270 5.10 18.27 3.93
C ALA A 270 4.94 19.63 3.24
N ARG A 271 5.72 19.90 2.19
CA ARG A 271 5.71 21.19 1.50
C ARG A 271 4.92 21.16 0.21
N ASP A 272 4.20 22.26 -0.07
CA ASP A 272 3.37 22.41 -1.28
C ASP A 272 2.34 21.27 -1.45
N VAL A 273 1.82 20.75 -0.34
CA VAL A 273 0.86 19.65 -0.32
C VAL A 273 -0.50 20.13 -0.80
N GLU A 274 -1.14 19.35 -1.66
CA GLU A 274 -2.56 19.47 -1.99
C GLU A 274 -3.35 18.51 -1.11
N PHE A 275 -4.21 19.05 -0.24
CA PHE A 275 -5.15 18.26 0.55
C PHE A 275 -6.50 18.20 -0.17
N VAL A 276 -6.94 17.01 -0.50
CA VAL A 276 -8.26 16.79 -1.13
C VAL A 276 -9.18 16.15 -0.11
N ILE A 277 -10.28 16.84 0.19
CA ILE A 277 -11.33 16.39 1.11
C ILE A 277 -12.36 15.60 0.29
N TYR A 278 -12.55 14.32 0.64
CA TYR A 278 -13.45 13.41 -0.08
C TYR A 278 -14.76 13.21 0.66
N GLU A 279 -15.87 13.54 -0.02
CA GLU A 279 -17.25 13.28 0.40
C GLU A 279 -17.49 13.52 1.90
N LEU A 280 -16.99 14.66 2.42
CA LEU A 280 -17.23 15.05 3.81
C LEU A 280 -18.72 15.36 3.98
N GLU A 281 -19.41 14.61 4.83
CA GLU A 281 -20.81 14.74 5.13
C GLU A 281 -21.07 15.94 6.02
N ASP A 282 -22.30 16.50 5.94
CA ASP A 282 -22.71 17.63 6.80
C ASP A 282 -22.61 17.25 8.29
N GLY A 283 -22.06 18.16 9.08
CA GLY A 283 -21.82 17.95 10.51
C GLY A 283 -20.68 17.00 10.86
N LYS A 284 -19.92 16.51 9.87
CA LYS A 284 -18.75 15.64 10.08
C LYS A 284 -17.44 16.42 10.00
N GLN A 285 -16.42 15.79 10.56
CA GLN A 285 -15.04 16.27 10.57
C GLN A 285 -14.14 15.24 9.90
N ALA A 286 -13.10 15.70 9.21
CA ALA A 286 -12.00 14.91 8.69
C ALA A 286 -10.68 15.55 9.08
N GLU A 287 -9.64 14.74 9.26
CA GLU A 287 -8.32 15.20 9.63
C GLU A 287 -7.21 14.51 8.83
N CYS A 288 -6.08 15.18 8.69
CA CYS A 288 -4.89 14.65 8.04
C CYS A 288 -3.64 15.26 8.65
N THR A 289 -2.62 14.42 8.86
CA THR A 289 -1.30 14.86 9.31
C THR A 289 -0.26 14.50 8.26
N VAL A 290 0.64 15.42 7.97
CA VAL A 290 1.83 15.16 7.15
C VAL A 290 3.10 15.28 7.99
N TYR A 291 4.13 14.57 7.57
CA TYR A 291 5.34 14.32 8.33
C TYR A 291 6.58 14.72 7.53
N ASP A 292 7.64 15.15 8.24
CA ASP A 292 8.97 15.29 7.66
C ASP A 292 9.63 13.91 7.42
N ALA A 293 10.80 13.89 6.79
CA ALA A 293 11.53 12.66 6.46
C ALA A 293 11.97 11.84 7.69
N GLU A 294 12.03 12.47 8.85
CA GLU A 294 12.35 11.87 10.15
C GLU A 294 11.13 11.26 10.85
N GLY A 295 9.92 11.49 10.30
CA GLY A 295 8.66 11.00 10.86
C GLY A 295 8.07 11.90 11.96
N ASN A 296 8.52 13.15 12.07
CA ASN A 296 7.90 14.12 12.96
C ASN A 296 6.68 14.74 12.27
N ALA A 297 5.58 14.88 12.99
CA ALA A 297 4.42 15.61 12.51
C ALA A 297 4.77 17.10 12.34
N VAL A 298 4.58 17.65 11.13
CA VAL A 298 4.94 19.02 10.80
C VAL A 298 3.73 19.90 10.40
N GLN A 299 2.63 19.27 10.02
CA GLN A 299 1.36 19.94 9.78
C GLN A 299 0.19 19.01 10.03
N HIS A 300 -0.80 19.53 10.76
CA HIS A 300 -2.08 18.85 10.97
C HIS A 300 -3.22 19.73 10.45
N ILE A 301 -4.09 19.14 9.63
CA ILE A 301 -5.25 19.80 9.03
C ILE A 301 -6.52 19.15 9.54
N VAL A 302 -7.46 19.99 9.94
CA VAL A 302 -8.80 19.59 10.34
C VAL A 302 -9.81 20.32 9.45
N ALA A 303 -10.73 19.57 8.89
CA ALA A 303 -11.82 20.06 8.05
C ALA A 303 -13.17 19.75 8.71
N ASP A 304 -13.96 20.78 8.98
CA ASP A 304 -15.32 20.70 9.53
C ASP A 304 -16.33 21.15 8.50
N ARG A 305 -17.32 20.31 8.16
CA ARG A 305 -18.39 20.71 7.25
C ARG A 305 -19.64 21.17 8.00
N ARG A 306 -20.18 22.30 7.55
CA ARG A 306 -21.50 22.80 7.94
C ARG A 306 -22.21 23.30 6.67
N ASP A 307 -23.32 22.67 6.36
CA ASP A 307 -24.07 22.92 5.14
C ASP A 307 -23.19 22.79 3.88
N ASP A 308 -23.07 23.83 3.08
CA ASP A 308 -22.28 23.88 1.84
C ASP A 308 -20.85 24.42 2.06
N THR A 309 -20.44 24.64 3.31
CA THR A 309 -19.12 25.21 3.65
C THR A 309 -18.30 24.21 4.46
N ILE A 310 -17.04 24.05 4.05
CA ILE A 310 -16.02 23.31 4.80
C ILE A 310 -15.01 24.32 5.35
N GLU A 311 -14.96 24.44 6.66
CA GLU A 311 -13.96 25.23 7.36
C GLU A 311 -12.72 24.38 7.61
N VAL A 312 -11.55 24.87 7.19
CA VAL A 312 -10.28 24.16 7.36
C VAL A 312 -9.37 24.95 8.29
N THR A 313 -8.89 24.28 9.33
CA THR A 313 -7.85 24.79 10.24
C THR A 313 -6.56 24.02 10.03
N ALA A 314 -5.44 24.75 9.99
CA ALA A 314 -4.09 24.18 9.92
C ALA A 314 -3.29 24.69 11.13
N ASP A 315 -2.56 23.80 11.78
CA ASP A 315 -1.71 24.15 12.94
C ASP A 315 -0.41 24.86 12.52
N ASN A 316 0.09 24.62 11.32
CA ASN A 316 1.28 25.27 10.77
C ASN A 316 0.94 26.05 9.48
N LYS A 317 0.71 27.34 9.61
CA LYS A 317 0.36 28.24 8.48
C LYS A 317 1.57 28.71 7.67
N ASP A 318 2.78 28.45 8.13
CA ASP A 318 4.01 28.83 7.43
C ASP A 318 4.36 27.85 6.31
N LEU A 319 3.82 26.63 6.34
CA LEU A 319 3.97 25.66 5.26
C LEU A 319 2.94 25.94 4.15
N PRO A 320 3.37 26.11 2.90
CA PRO A 320 2.46 26.31 1.78
C PRO A 320 1.67 25.05 1.48
N PHE A 321 0.36 25.16 1.36
CA PHE A 321 -0.56 24.09 0.97
C PHE A 321 -1.77 24.61 0.21
N THR A 322 -2.48 23.72 -0.45
CA THR A 322 -3.80 23.97 -1.04
C THR A 322 -4.82 22.98 -0.50
N VAL A 323 -6.09 23.37 -0.47
CA VAL A 323 -7.19 22.49 -0.06
C VAL A 323 -8.32 22.59 -1.06
N THR A 324 -8.83 21.42 -1.48
CA THR A 324 -10.01 21.31 -2.34
C THR A 324 -10.99 20.28 -1.78
N ALA A 325 -12.24 20.32 -2.21
CA ALA A 325 -13.27 19.35 -1.83
C ALA A 325 -13.88 18.69 -3.07
N SER A 326 -13.97 17.34 -3.07
CA SER A 326 -14.49 16.55 -4.19
C SER A 326 -15.98 16.76 -4.45
N ASN A 327 -16.73 17.08 -3.39
CA ASN A 327 -18.19 17.25 -3.44
C ASN A 327 -18.66 18.67 -3.85
N GLY A 328 -17.75 19.56 -4.23
CA GLY A 328 -18.08 20.91 -4.68
C GLY A 328 -18.44 21.90 -3.56
N CYS A 329 -18.31 21.53 -2.30
CA CYS A 329 -18.49 22.45 -1.18
C CYS A 329 -17.45 23.60 -1.22
N MET A 330 -17.84 24.75 -0.72
CA MET A 330 -16.93 25.90 -0.57
C MET A 330 -15.93 25.61 0.56
N VAL A 331 -14.64 25.71 0.27
CA VAL A 331 -13.59 25.54 1.28
C VAL A 331 -13.09 26.90 1.77
N VAL A 332 -13.08 27.10 3.09
CA VAL A 332 -12.60 28.31 3.75
C VAL A 332 -11.47 27.93 4.70
N VAL A 333 -10.27 28.41 4.43
CA VAL A 333 -9.09 28.21 5.31
C VAL A 333 -9.03 29.35 6.33
N LYS A 334 -8.98 29.00 7.63
CA LYS A 334 -8.93 29.95 8.76
C LYS A 334 -7.51 30.26 9.23
#